data_baaeb2771a6da6893cb7eede22bd917d
#
_entry.id   baaeb2771a6da6893cb7eede22bd917d
#
_cell.length_a   1.000
_cell.length_b   1.000
_cell.length_c   1.000
_cell.angle_alpha   90.00
_cell.angle_beta   90.00
_cell.angle_gamma   90.00
#
_symmetry.space_group_name_H-M   'P 1'
#
loop_
_entity.id
_entity.type
_entity.pdbx_description
1 polymer ?
#
loop_
_entity_poly.entity_id
_entity_poly.type
_entity_poly.pdbx_seq_one_letter_code
_entity_poly.pdbx_strand_id
1 'polypeptide(L)'
;MSKGVIIIGLGQIGMGYDLHLDPALHVYSHARAFSQHPEFHLLAAVDLDGHSRNIFIQTYQAPAYSNLDAALSQHQPDVVVIATPTQFHSEILYEILENIRPMVILCEKPLSYILDDARKMVQKCRDKGVLLCVNYMRRSDPGAIEVKGMIDSGMIQTPVKGVSWYSKGLIHNGSHFFNLLEFWLGSMKSSDLIERGRKWGEDDYEPDVRVKFERGTVIFLAAWEENFSHYAVELLSTSGRIRYEQEGSMIQWQHIEDNSVF
;
A
#
# COMPACT_ATOMS: atom_id res chain seq x y z
N MET A 1 -11.75 4.53 24.25
CA MET A 1 -11.54 3.06 24.24
C MET A 1 -10.71 2.73 23.01
N SER A 2 -9.72 1.85 23.13
CA SER A 2 -8.92 1.40 21.98
C SER A 2 -9.77 0.52 21.06
N LYS A 3 -9.43 0.52 19.76
CA LYS A 3 -10.13 -0.21 18.70
C LYS A 3 -9.65 -1.65 18.62
N GLY A 4 -10.57 -2.60 18.55
CA GLY A 4 -10.25 -4.01 18.42
C GLY A 4 -9.91 -4.41 16.99
N VAL A 5 -8.80 -5.15 16.79
CA VAL A 5 -8.28 -5.54 15.49
C VAL A 5 -8.20 -7.06 15.35
N ILE A 6 -8.67 -7.60 14.23
CA ILE A 6 -8.38 -8.97 13.78
C ILE A 6 -7.49 -8.91 12.54
N ILE A 7 -6.45 -9.77 12.52
CA ILE A 7 -5.54 -9.92 11.37
C ILE A 7 -5.79 -11.27 10.72
N ILE A 8 -6.06 -11.28 9.43
CA ILE A 8 -6.26 -12.49 8.62
C ILE A 8 -5.06 -12.66 7.69
N GLY A 9 -4.29 -13.73 7.92
CA GLY A 9 -3.00 -14.00 7.29
C GLY A 9 -1.83 -13.55 8.15
N LEU A 10 -1.05 -14.51 8.63
CA LEU A 10 0.14 -14.31 9.47
C LEU A 10 1.44 -14.54 8.68
N GLY A 11 1.41 -14.32 7.37
CA GLY A 11 2.59 -14.33 6.52
C GLY A 11 3.53 -13.18 6.82
N GLN A 12 4.45 -12.86 5.87
CA GLN A 12 5.48 -11.84 6.10
C GLN A 12 4.89 -10.47 6.49
N ILE A 13 3.94 -9.94 5.71
CA ILE A 13 3.35 -8.63 6.01
C ILE A 13 2.40 -8.66 7.21
N GLY A 14 1.74 -9.80 7.45
CA GLY A 14 0.87 -9.97 8.61
C GLY A 14 1.63 -9.96 9.93
N MET A 15 2.78 -10.68 10.00
CA MET A 15 3.56 -10.84 11.22
C MET A 15 5.08 -11.00 11.00
N GLY A 16 5.51 -11.63 9.88
CA GLY A 16 6.84 -12.22 9.76
C GLY A 16 7.99 -11.23 9.59
N TYR A 17 7.80 -10.10 8.88
CA TYR A 17 8.89 -9.20 8.47
C TYR A 17 9.74 -8.67 9.63
N ASP A 18 9.16 -8.47 10.77
CA ASP A 18 9.84 -7.87 11.93
C ASP A 18 9.86 -8.76 13.17
N LEU A 19 9.42 -10.01 13.04
CA LEU A 19 9.27 -10.93 14.17
C LEU A 19 10.55 -11.08 15.02
N HIS A 20 11.71 -11.08 14.36
CA HIS A 20 13.02 -11.26 14.99
C HIS A 20 13.83 -9.95 15.11
N LEU A 21 13.22 -8.81 14.77
CA LEU A 21 13.85 -7.51 14.83
C LEU A 21 13.50 -6.77 16.13
N ASP A 22 14.35 -5.81 16.51
CA ASP A 22 14.08 -4.96 17.66
C ASP A 22 12.75 -4.19 17.47
N PRO A 23 11.75 -4.43 18.33
CA PRO A 23 10.44 -3.79 18.20
C PRO A 23 10.46 -2.27 18.42
N ALA A 24 11.48 -1.74 19.06
CA ALA A 24 11.63 -0.29 19.23
C ALA A 24 12.09 0.42 17.94
N LEU A 25 12.73 -0.31 17.02
CA LEU A 25 13.35 0.24 15.81
C LEU A 25 12.62 -0.18 14.52
N HIS A 26 11.90 -1.31 14.54
CA HIS A 26 11.36 -1.93 13.34
C HIS A 26 9.89 -2.27 13.49
N VAL A 27 9.04 -1.63 12.71
CA VAL A 27 7.59 -1.86 12.65
C VAL A 27 7.21 -2.07 11.18
N TYR A 28 7.28 -3.32 10.71
CA TYR A 28 7.09 -3.67 9.30
C TYR A 28 5.92 -4.62 9.05
N SER A 29 5.31 -5.14 10.13
CA SER A 29 4.16 -6.03 10.04
C SER A 29 2.91 -5.42 10.68
N HIS A 30 1.74 -5.86 10.21
CA HIS A 30 0.47 -5.43 10.78
C HIS A 30 0.35 -5.79 12.26
N ALA A 31 0.76 -7.01 12.64
CA ALA A 31 0.67 -7.46 14.02
C ALA A 31 1.46 -6.53 14.97
N ARG A 32 2.68 -6.18 14.59
CA ARG A 32 3.50 -5.27 15.38
C ARG A 32 2.93 -3.85 15.40
N ALA A 33 2.53 -3.32 14.24
CA ALA A 33 1.99 -1.97 14.16
C ALA A 33 0.76 -1.79 15.05
N PHE A 34 -0.21 -2.70 14.97
CA PHE A 34 -1.42 -2.62 15.77
C PHE A 34 -1.21 -2.96 17.26
N SER A 35 -0.22 -3.79 17.61
CA SER A 35 0.10 -4.10 19.00
C SER A 35 0.78 -2.93 19.73
N GLN A 36 1.51 -2.08 19.02
CA GLN A 36 2.24 -0.96 19.61
C GLN A 36 1.46 0.36 19.61
N HIS A 37 0.49 0.50 18.71
CA HIS A 37 -0.25 1.75 18.59
C HIS A 37 -1.29 1.91 19.71
N PRO A 38 -1.27 3.02 20.47
CA PRO A 38 -2.08 3.16 21.69
C PRO A 38 -3.60 3.17 21.47
N GLU A 39 -4.05 3.45 20.25
CA GLU A 39 -5.47 3.47 19.90
C GLU A 39 -6.03 2.10 19.48
N PHE A 40 -5.18 1.08 19.36
CA PHE A 40 -5.57 -0.25 18.92
C PHE A 40 -5.17 -1.33 19.92
N HIS A 41 -5.81 -2.49 19.82
CA HIS A 41 -5.39 -3.73 20.47
C HIS A 41 -5.77 -4.93 19.61
N LEU A 42 -4.95 -5.97 19.62
CA LEU A 42 -5.18 -7.20 18.90
C LEU A 42 -6.24 -8.03 19.64
N LEU A 43 -7.37 -8.28 19.00
CA LEU A 43 -8.41 -9.19 19.49
C LEU A 43 -8.06 -10.64 19.15
N ALA A 44 -7.64 -10.88 17.92
CA ALA A 44 -7.32 -12.22 17.42
C ALA A 44 -6.53 -12.15 16.11
N ALA A 45 -6.03 -13.30 15.69
CA ALA A 45 -5.58 -13.53 14.31
C ALA A 45 -6.23 -14.76 13.70
N VAL A 46 -6.20 -14.87 12.37
CA VAL A 46 -6.64 -16.02 11.61
C VAL A 46 -5.56 -16.43 10.63
N ASP A 47 -5.17 -17.70 10.66
CA ASP A 47 -4.25 -18.29 9.68
C ASP A 47 -4.48 -19.81 9.60
N LEU A 48 -4.29 -20.41 8.42
CA LEU A 48 -4.40 -21.85 8.24
C LEU A 48 -3.22 -22.60 8.87
N ASP A 49 -2.04 -21.97 8.91
CA ASP A 49 -0.82 -22.58 9.46
C ASP A 49 -0.81 -22.54 11.00
N GLY A 50 -0.79 -23.72 11.62
CA GLY A 50 -0.76 -23.87 13.07
C GLY A 50 0.52 -23.35 13.71
N HIS A 51 1.65 -23.37 12.99
CA HIS A 51 2.92 -22.85 13.50
C HIS A 51 2.86 -21.32 13.63
N SER A 52 2.40 -20.63 12.59
CA SER A 52 2.20 -19.17 12.60
C SER A 52 1.23 -18.72 13.69
N ARG A 53 0.12 -19.47 13.89
CA ARG A 53 -0.82 -19.18 14.98
C ARG A 53 -0.16 -19.30 16.37
N ASN A 54 0.64 -20.33 16.59
CA ASN A 54 1.35 -20.52 17.87
C ASN A 54 2.35 -19.39 18.14
N ILE A 55 3.11 -18.96 17.12
CA ILE A 55 4.02 -17.82 17.23
C ILE A 55 3.25 -16.55 17.59
N PHE A 56 2.14 -16.28 16.90
CA PHE A 56 1.30 -15.11 17.17
C PHE A 56 0.80 -15.09 18.62
N ILE A 57 0.27 -16.23 19.12
CA ILE A 57 -0.22 -16.34 20.50
C ILE A 57 0.90 -16.06 21.50
N GLN A 58 2.08 -16.64 21.29
CA GLN A 58 3.23 -16.45 22.19
C GLN A 58 3.77 -15.01 22.18
N THR A 59 3.78 -14.37 20.99
CA THR A 59 4.36 -13.03 20.82
C THR A 59 3.42 -11.92 21.29
N TYR A 60 2.15 -12.02 20.94
CA TYR A 60 1.18 -10.93 21.14
C TYR A 60 0.16 -11.19 22.26
N GLN A 61 0.18 -12.37 22.87
CA GLN A 61 -0.73 -12.77 23.97
C GLN A 61 -2.22 -12.63 23.59
N ALA A 62 -2.54 -12.77 22.29
CA ALA A 62 -3.89 -12.76 21.75
C ALA A 62 -4.21 -14.11 21.07
N PRO A 63 -5.47 -14.56 21.05
CA PRO A 63 -5.84 -15.84 20.46
C PRO A 63 -5.65 -15.84 18.93
N ALA A 64 -5.45 -17.04 18.35
CA ALA A 64 -5.41 -17.24 16.92
C ALA A 64 -6.24 -18.45 16.52
N TYR A 65 -6.96 -18.33 15.41
CA TYR A 65 -7.95 -19.28 14.91
C TYR A 65 -7.55 -19.85 13.55
N SER A 66 -8.04 -21.03 13.23
CA SER A 66 -7.78 -21.66 11.92
C SER A 66 -8.75 -21.21 10.82
N ASN A 67 -9.84 -20.55 11.17
CA ASN A 67 -10.83 -20.03 10.24
C ASN A 67 -11.49 -18.76 10.79
N LEU A 68 -12.11 -18.00 9.90
CA LEU A 68 -12.69 -16.71 10.21
C LEU A 68 -13.95 -16.82 11.07
N ASP A 69 -14.83 -17.78 10.79
CA ASP A 69 -16.07 -17.99 11.56
C ASP A 69 -15.79 -18.19 13.05
N ALA A 70 -14.78 -19.01 13.39
CA ALA A 70 -14.39 -19.25 14.77
C ALA A 70 -13.91 -17.96 15.46
N ALA A 71 -13.19 -17.10 14.75
CA ALA A 71 -12.74 -15.82 15.27
C ALA A 71 -13.92 -14.85 15.47
N LEU A 72 -14.80 -14.72 14.46
CA LEU A 72 -15.92 -13.79 14.49
C LEU A 72 -17.02 -14.21 15.46
N SER A 73 -17.14 -15.50 15.78
CA SER A 73 -18.06 -15.99 16.82
C SER A 73 -17.67 -15.55 18.23
N GLN A 74 -16.40 -15.23 18.45
CA GLN A 74 -15.85 -14.87 19.77
C GLN A 74 -15.52 -13.38 19.88
N HIS A 75 -15.34 -12.67 18.75
CA HIS A 75 -14.83 -11.30 18.71
C HIS A 75 -15.63 -10.42 17.75
N GLN A 76 -15.82 -9.17 18.14
CA GLN A 76 -16.40 -8.11 17.29
C GLN A 76 -15.35 -7.03 17.03
N PRO A 77 -14.58 -7.13 15.92
CA PRO A 77 -13.53 -6.18 15.62
C PRO A 77 -14.07 -4.85 15.08
N ASP A 78 -13.41 -3.75 15.45
CA ASP A 78 -13.59 -2.44 14.81
C ASP A 78 -12.85 -2.41 13.45
N VAL A 79 -11.71 -3.10 13.38
CA VAL A 79 -10.83 -3.16 12.20
C VAL A 79 -10.53 -4.60 11.84
N VAL A 80 -10.66 -4.94 10.58
CA VAL A 80 -10.19 -6.25 10.05
C VAL A 80 -9.10 -6.00 9.02
N VAL A 81 -7.96 -6.67 9.20
CA VAL A 81 -6.84 -6.63 8.27
C VAL A 81 -6.85 -7.89 7.42
N ILE A 82 -6.83 -7.74 6.10
CA ILE A 82 -6.68 -8.84 5.13
C ILE A 82 -5.23 -8.80 4.62
N ALA A 83 -4.39 -9.72 5.11
CA ALA A 83 -2.97 -9.85 4.80
C ALA A 83 -2.63 -11.22 4.17
N THR A 84 -3.61 -11.83 3.52
CA THR A 84 -3.50 -13.08 2.77
C THR A 84 -2.97 -12.86 1.36
N PRO A 85 -2.62 -13.91 0.58
CA PRO A 85 -2.35 -13.76 -0.84
C PRO A 85 -3.56 -13.18 -1.59
N THR A 86 -3.28 -12.33 -2.59
CA THR A 86 -4.27 -11.51 -3.33
C THR A 86 -5.47 -12.29 -3.86
N GLN A 87 -5.27 -13.52 -4.29
CA GLN A 87 -6.34 -14.39 -4.83
C GLN A 87 -7.46 -14.68 -3.83
N PHE A 88 -7.21 -14.56 -2.53
CA PHE A 88 -8.19 -14.79 -1.47
C PHE A 88 -8.86 -13.52 -0.93
N HIS A 89 -8.40 -12.34 -1.35
CA HIS A 89 -8.90 -11.07 -0.81
C HIS A 89 -10.42 -10.91 -0.97
N SER A 90 -10.96 -11.21 -2.15
CA SER A 90 -12.39 -11.03 -2.43
C SER A 90 -13.27 -11.98 -1.61
N GLU A 91 -12.90 -13.25 -1.54
CA GLU A 91 -13.64 -14.26 -0.77
C GLU A 91 -13.69 -13.88 0.72
N ILE A 92 -12.54 -13.58 1.31
CA ILE A 92 -12.42 -13.19 2.72
C ILE A 92 -13.20 -11.90 3.00
N LEU A 93 -13.10 -10.89 2.11
CA LEU A 93 -13.84 -9.64 2.26
C LEU A 93 -15.35 -9.87 2.27
N TYR A 94 -15.85 -10.74 1.37
CA TYR A 94 -17.27 -11.04 1.33
C TYR A 94 -17.72 -11.81 2.58
N GLU A 95 -16.96 -12.78 3.03
CA GLU A 95 -17.22 -13.51 4.28
C GLU A 95 -17.30 -12.57 5.48
N ILE A 96 -16.35 -11.60 5.61
CA ILE A 96 -16.41 -10.57 6.64
C ILE A 96 -17.72 -9.79 6.55
N LEU A 97 -18.09 -9.28 5.37
CA LEU A 97 -19.26 -8.43 5.17
C LEU A 97 -20.60 -9.19 5.28
N GLU A 98 -20.62 -10.51 5.21
CA GLU A 98 -21.78 -11.34 5.48
C GLU A 98 -22.03 -11.50 6.98
N ASN A 99 -20.97 -11.62 7.76
CA ASN A 99 -21.05 -11.90 9.19
C ASN A 99 -21.06 -10.64 10.07
N ILE A 100 -20.27 -9.63 9.74
CA ILE A 100 -20.09 -8.44 10.57
C ILE A 100 -20.06 -7.13 9.76
N ARG A 101 -20.00 -6.01 10.48
CA ARG A 101 -19.85 -4.64 9.93
C ARG A 101 -18.73 -3.92 10.70
N PRO A 102 -17.44 -4.21 10.40
CA PRO A 102 -16.35 -3.46 10.99
C PRO A 102 -16.38 -2.01 10.53
N MET A 103 -15.76 -1.11 11.27
CA MET A 103 -15.57 0.28 10.82
C MET A 103 -14.68 0.36 9.59
N VAL A 104 -13.62 -0.46 9.58
CA VAL A 104 -12.59 -0.46 8.53
C VAL A 104 -12.20 -1.88 8.16
N ILE A 105 -12.08 -2.15 6.87
CA ILE A 105 -11.30 -3.27 6.31
C ILE A 105 -10.04 -2.68 5.71
N LEU A 106 -8.87 -3.06 6.24
CA LEU A 106 -7.56 -2.77 5.66
C LEU A 106 -7.11 -3.98 4.87
N CYS A 107 -7.04 -3.86 3.55
CA CYS A 107 -6.66 -4.96 2.66
C CYS A 107 -5.29 -4.71 2.04
N GLU A 108 -4.46 -5.75 1.95
CA GLU A 108 -3.19 -5.68 1.26
C GLU A 108 -3.35 -5.42 -0.24
N LYS A 109 -2.31 -4.87 -0.81
CA LYS A 109 -2.23 -4.60 -2.25
C LYS A 109 -1.67 -5.83 -3.03
N PRO A 110 -2.03 -5.98 -4.30
CA PRO A 110 -3.15 -5.34 -4.97
C PRO A 110 -4.47 -5.85 -4.42
N LEU A 111 -5.53 -5.03 -4.48
CA LEU A 111 -6.86 -5.45 -4.00
C LEU A 111 -7.36 -6.70 -4.72
N SER A 112 -7.14 -6.77 -6.03
CA SER A 112 -7.35 -7.92 -6.90
C SER A 112 -6.51 -7.77 -8.17
N TYR A 113 -6.14 -8.86 -8.82
CA TYR A 113 -5.57 -8.85 -10.18
C TYR A 113 -6.65 -8.63 -11.25
N ILE A 114 -7.93 -8.80 -10.90
CA ILE A 114 -9.07 -8.64 -11.80
C ILE A 114 -9.82 -7.36 -11.46
N LEU A 115 -9.84 -6.40 -12.40
CA LEU A 115 -10.41 -5.08 -12.16
C LEU A 115 -11.89 -5.14 -11.74
N ASP A 116 -12.68 -6.02 -12.37
CA ASP A 116 -14.10 -6.13 -12.06
C ASP A 116 -14.36 -6.69 -10.66
N ASP A 117 -13.48 -7.58 -10.16
CA ASP A 117 -13.58 -8.06 -8.79
C ASP A 117 -13.20 -6.95 -7.80
N ALA A 118 -12.14 -6.20 -8.09
CA ALA A 118 -11.79 -5.02 -7.28
C ALA A 118 -12.96 -4.01 -7.20
N ARG A 119 -13.62 -3.73 -8.32
CA ARG A 119 -14.81 -2.86 -8.36
C ARG A 119 -15.97 -3.39 -7.51
N LYS A 120 -16.25 -4.70 -7.60
CA LYS A 120 -17.30 -5.34 -6.80
C LYS A 120 -16.97 -5.29 -5.31
N MET A 121 -15.71 -5.52 -4.92
CA MET A 121 -15.26 -5.41 -3.52
C MET A 121 -15.50 -3.99 -2.98
N VAL A 122 -15.07 -2.97 -3.72
CA VAL A 122 -15.28 -1.56 -3.36
C VAL A 122 -16.78 -1.24 -3.23
N GLN A 123 -17.59 -1.68 -4.21
CA GLN A 123 -19.03 -1.42 -4.19
C GLN A 123 -19.69 -2.11 -2.99
N LYS A 124 -19.34 -3.36 -2.71
CA LYS A 124 -19.89 -4.12 -1.59
C LYS A 124 -19.59 -3.47 -0.24
N CYS A 125 -18.37 -2.96 -0.05
CA CYS A 125 -18.02 -2.21 1.17
C CYS A 125 -18.84 -0.92 1.29
N ARG A 126 -19.01 -0.16 0.20
CA ARG A 126 -19.86 1.04 0.17
C ARG A 126 -21.30 0.74 0.54
N ASP A 127 -21.90 -0.29 -0.04
CA ASP A 127 -23.29 -0.71 0.20
C ASP A 127 -23.50 -1.11 1.67
N LYS A 128 -22.47 -1.61 2.33
CA LYS A 128 -22.49 -2.01 3.73
C LYS A 128 -22.06 -0.90 4.70
N GLY A 129 -21.65 0.27 4.20
CA GLY A 129 -21.18 1.39 5.01
C GLY A 129 -19.84 1.11 5.71
N VAL A 130 -19.01 0.20 5.16
CA VAL A 130 -17.69 -0.17 5.68
C VAL A 130 -16.62 0.57 4.90
N LEU A 131 -15.67 1.21 5.58
CA LEU A 131 -14.54 1.85 4.94
C LEU A 131 -13.53 0.78 4.48
N LEU A 132 -13.28 0.71 3.18
CA LEU A 132 -12.21 -0.13 2.61
C LEU A 132 -10.97 0.72 2.36
N CYS A 133 -9.85 0.34 3.00
CA CYS A 133 -8.54 0.90 2.79
C CYS A 133 -7.63 -0.15 2.13
N VAL A 134 -6.99 0.19 1.01
CA VAL A 134 -5.95 -0.65 0.41
C VAL A 134 -4.59 -0.16 0.89
N ASN A 135 -3.74 -1.08 1.37
CA ASN A 135 -2.48 -0.74 2.03
C ASN A 135 -1.39 -0.30 1.04
N TYR A 136 -1.56 0.86 0.44
CA TYR A 136 -0.50 1.55 -0.29
C TYR A 136 0.32 2.42 0.68
N MET A 137 1.14 1.78 1.48
CA MET A 137 1.86 2.38 2.62
C MET A 137 2.71 3.60 2.25
N ARG A 138 3.26 3.69 1.03
CA ARG A 138 4.18 4.79 0.63
C ARG A 138 3.54 6.17 0.72
N ARG A 139 2.24 6.31 0.50
CA ARG A 139 1.54 7.60 0.63
C ARG A 139 1.37 8.07 2.08
N SER A 140 1.58 7.19 3.04
CA SER A 140 1.51 7.49 4.48
C SER A 140 2.88 7.81 5.08
N ASP A 141 3.95 7.71 4.29
CA ASP A 141 5.29 8.09 4.69
C ASP A 141 5.38 9.60 4.96
N PRO A 142 5.99 10.04 6.08
CA PRO A 142 6.11 11.44 6.42
C PRO A 142 6.71 12.30 5.31
N GLY A 143 7.76 11.83 4.64
CA GLY A 143 8.37 12.55 3.52
C GLY A 143 7.44 12.65 2.31
N ALA A 144 6.64 11.61 2.02
CA ALA A 144 5.63 11.66 0.97
C ALA A 144 4.51 12.65 1.28
N ILE A 145 4.10 12.75 2.55
CA ILE A 145 3.11 13.74 3.03
C ILE A 145 3.68 15.16 2.91
N GLU A 146 4.95 15.37 3.26
CA GLU A 146 5.63 16.65 3.11
C GLU A 146 5.66 17.11 1.64
N VAL A 147 6.08 16.24 0.72
CA VAL A 147 6.05 16.54 -0.73
C VAL A 147 4.64 16.92 -1.18
N LYS A 148 3.61 16.22 -0.72
CA LYS A 148 2.20 16.57 -1.01
C LYS A 148 1.86 17.98 -0.52
N GLY A 149 2.27 18.33 0.70
CA GLY A 149 2.09 19.67 1.27
C GLY A 149 2.81 20.76 0.46
N MET A 150 4.05 20.49 0.00
CA MET A 150 4.81 21.40 -0.87
C MET A 150 4.13 21.64 -2.22
N ILE A 151 3.54 20.60 -2.81
CA ILE A 151 2.76 20.72 -4.06
C ILE A 151 1.46 21.50 -3.81
N ASP A 152 0.76 21.21 -2.74
CA ASP A 152 -0.53 21.87 -2.43
C ASP A 152 -0.36 23.36 -2.06
N SER A 153 0.76 23.70 -1.43
CA SER A 153 1.10 25.10 -1.11
C SER A 153 1.63 25.90 -2.31
N GLY A 154 1.94 25.23 -3.44
CA GLY A 154 2.54 25.86 -4.62
C GLY A 154 4.05 26.08 -4.52
N MET A 155 4.73 25.59 -3.46
CA MET A 155 6.20 25.60 -3.36
C MET A 155 6.80 24.79 -4.51
N ILE A 156 6.22 23.63 -4.79
CA ILE A 156 6.48 22.87 -6.01
C ILE A 156 5.41 23.26 -7.02
N GLN A 157 5.80 24.03 -8.01
CA GLN A 157 4.89 24.49 -9.05
C GLN A 157 4.46 23.36 -9.97
N THR A 158 3.23 23.44 -10.45
CA THR A 158 2.65 22.49 -11.40
C THR A 158 2.30 23.20 -12.70
N PRO A 159 2.25 22.51 -13.86
CA PRO A 159 2.38 21.06 -14.01
C PRO A 159 3.84 20.59 -13.91
N VAL A 160 4.01 19.36 -13.41
CA VAL A 160 5.31 18.69 -13.40
C VAL A 160 5.46 17.74 -14.60
N LYS A 161 6.72 17.44 -14.95
CA LYS A 161 7.10 16.32 -15.83
C LYS A 161 8.00 15.37 -15.05
N GLY A 162 7.83 14.06 -15.23
CA GLY A 162 8.65 13.13 -14.49
C GLY A 162 8.81 11.77 -15.11
N VAL A 163 9.65 10.99 -14.44
CA VAL A 163 9.89 9.58 -14.72
C VAL A 163 9.76 8.83 -13.40
N SER A 164 9.12 7.67 -13.46
CA SER A 164 9.06 6.71 -12.37
C SER A 164 9.63 5.38 -12.84
N TRP A 165 10.73 4.94 -12.23
CA TRP A 165 11.27 3.61 -12.44
C TRP A 165 10.59 2.62 -11.50
N TYR A 166 10.25 1.44 -12.03
CA TYR A 166 9.70 0.33 -11.25
C TYR A 166 10.24 -1.01 -11.74
N SER A 167 10.14 -2.03 -10.93
CA SER A 167 10.53 -3.41 -11.23
C SER A 167 9.49 -4.38 -10.70
N LYS A 168 9.52 -5.62 -11.14
CA LYS A 168 8.71 -6.73 -10.61
C LYS A 168 7.21 -6.51 -10.76
N GLY A 169 6.79 -6.20 -12.00
CA GLY A 169 5.39 -6.08 -12.39
C GLY A 169 4.76 -4.71 -12.13
N LEU A 170 3.91 -4.29 -13.05
CA LEU A 170 3.19 -3.02 -12.94
C LEU A 170 2.12 -3.07 -11.83
N ILE A 171 1.34 -4.15 -11.77
CA ILE A 171 0.29 -4.31 -10.76
C ILE A 171 0.92 -4.62 -9.40
N HIS A 172 1.93 -5.48 -9.36
CA HIS A 172 2.56 -5.91 -8.11
C HIS A 172 3.31 -4.76 -7.43
N ASN A 173 4.28 -4.14 -8.09
CA ASN A 173 5.11 -3.08 -7.51
C ASN A 173 4.88 -1.69 -8.11
N GLY A 174 4.69 -1.59 -9.43
CA GLY A 174 4.44 -0.31 -10.10
C GLY A 174 3.21 0.41 -9.53
N SER A 175 2.21 -0.34 -9.08
CA SER A 175 1.00 0.22 -8.47
C SER A 175 1.26 1.07 -7.22
N HIS A 176 2.34 0.82 -6.47
CA HIS A 176 2.74 1.68 -5.36
C HIS A 176 3.07 3.10 -5.84
N PHE A 177 3.77 3.23 -6.97
CA PHE A 177 4.16 4.51 -7.55
C PHE A 177 3.01 5.20 -8.26
N PHE A 178 2.10 4.44 -8.89
CA PHE A 178 0.84 5.00 -9.37
C PHE A 178 0.06 5.65 -8.22
N ASN A 179 -0.11 4.93 -7.12
CA ASN A 179 -0.83 5.44 -5.97
C ASN A 179 -0.13 6.65 -5.32
N LEU A 180 1.20 6.62 -5.21
CA LEU A 180 1.99 7.74 -4.69
C LEU A 180 1.87 8.98 -5.58
N LEU A 181 2.01 8.79 -6.91
CA LEU A 181 1.92 9.89 -7.86
C LEU A 181 0.48 10.43 -8.00
N GLU A 182 -0.54 9.58 -7.90
CA GLU A 182 -1.92 10.05 -7.81
C GLU A 182 -2.18 10.85 -6.53
N PHE A 183 -1.57 10.45 -5.42
CA PHE A 183 -1.62 11.22 -4.17
C PHE A 183 -0.96 12.60 -4.32
N TRP A 184 0.17 12.70 -5.00
CA TRP A 184 0.88 13.97 -5.20
C TRP A 184 0.25 14.85 -6.28
N LEU A 185 -0.12 14.25 -7.41
CA LEU A 185 -0.47 14.98 -8.64
C LEU A 185 -1.95 15.02 -8.96
N GLY A 186 -2.79 14.41 -8.11
CA GLY A 186 -4.23 14.28 -8.35
C GLY A 186 -4.57 13.12 -9.30
N SER A 187 -5.85 12.97 -9.60
CA SER A 187 -6.38 11.81 -10.33
C SER A 187 -5.77 11.63 -11.71
N MET A 188 -5.59 10.38 -12.12
CA MET A 188 -5.21 10.01 -13.48
C MET A 188 -6.28 10.47 -14.48
N LYS A 189 -5.88 11.15 -15.55
CA LYS A 189 -6.76 11.62 -16.64
C LYS A 189 -6.69 10.73 -17.87
N SER A 190 -5.50 10.24 -18.21
CA SER A 190 -5.28 9.32 -19.33
C SER A 190 -3.98 8.57 -19.17
N SER A 191 -3.89 7.44 -19.86
CA SER A 191 -2.64 6.70 -19.99
C SER A 191 -2.45 6.23 -21.42
N ASP A 192 -1.20 6.20 -21.87
CA ASP A 192 -0.78 5.72 -23.18
C ASP A 192 0.31 4.66 -22.99
N LEU A 193 0.12 3.50 -23.60
CA LEU A 193 1.13 2.45 -23.65
C LEU A 193 2.24 2.89 -24.61
N ILE A 194 3.48 2.91 -24.12
CA ILE A 194 4.69 3.19 -24.93
C ILE A 194 5.24 1.88 -25.45
N GLU A 195 5.49 0.94 -24.53
CA GLU A 195 5.99 -0.39 -24.84
C GLU A 195 5.28 -1.43 -23.98
N ARG A 196 4.94 -2.58 -24.55
CA ARG A 196 4.25 -3.65 -23.83
C ARG A 196 5.11 -4.27 -22.73
N GLY A 197 6.41 -4.29 -22.92
CA GLY A 197 7.35 -4.90 -22.02
C GLY A 197 7.25 -6.42 -21.95
N ARG A 198 7.95 -7.00 -21.00
CA ARG A 198 7.94 -8.45 -20.74
C ARG A 198 6.84 -8.86 -19.76
N LYS A 199 6.49 -10.13 -19.77
CA LYS A 199 5.61 -10.72 -18.75
C LYS A 199 6.41 -10.93 -17.46
N TRP A 200 5.84 -10.53 -16.34
CA TRP A 200 6.33 -10.78 -15.00
C TRP A 200 5.29 -11.59 -14.22
N GLY A 201 5.67 -12.79 -13.75
CA GLY A 201 4.70 -13.68 -13.12
C GLY A 201 3.62 -14.21 -14.09
N GLU A 202 2.47 -14.62 -13.56
CA GLU A 202 1.38 -15.17 -14.39
C GLU A 202 0.45 -14.08 -14.94
N ASP A 203 0.09 -13.09 -14.12
CA ASP A 203 -0.97 -12.12 -14.39
C ASP A 203 -0.49 -10.67 -14.47
N ASP A 204 0.83 -10.43 -14.54
CA ASP A 204 1.39 -9.09 -14.56
C ASP A 204 2.40 -8.92 -15.70
N TYR A 205 2.63 -7.66 -16.08
CA TYR A 205 3.56 -7.25 -17.13
C TYR A 205 4.40 -6.08 -16.63
N GLU A 206 5.49 -5.80 -17.32
CA GLU A 206 6.38 -4.66 -17.10
C GLU A 206 6.35 -3.68 -18.28
N PRO A 207 5.21 -3.05 -18.59
CA PRO A 207 5.11 -2.10 -19.69
C PRO A 207 5.74 -0.75 -19.35
N ASP A 208 6.19 -0.03 -20.39
CA ASP A 208 6.43 1.39 -20.30
C ASP A 208 5.14 2.15 -20.60
N VAL A 209 4.75 3.06 -19.70
CA VAL A 209 3.46 3.75 -19.78
C VAL A 209 3.64 5.25 -19.53
N ARG A 210 3.07 6.09 -20.38
CA ARG A 210 2.91 7.52 -20.09
C ARG A 210 1.58 7.75 -19.39
N VAL A 211 1.60 8.41 -18.24
CA VAL A 211 0.39 8.73 -17.47
C VAL A 211 0.26 10.23 -17.30
N LYS A 212 -0.91 10.76 -17.64
CA LYS A 212 -1.28 12.15 -17.39
C LYS A 212 -2.14 12.22 -16.12
N PHE A 213 -1.66 12.92 -15.14
CA PHE A 213 -2.38 13.29 -13.92
C PHE A 213 -2.94 14.71 -14.02
N GLU A 214 -3.73 15.16 -13.05
CA GLU A 214 -4.25 16.53 -12.99
C GLU A 214 -3.15 17.59 -13.01
N ARG A 215 -2.05 17.33 -12.28
CA ARG A 215 -0.97 18.30 -12.04
C ARG A 215 0.35 17.93 -12.74
N GLY A 216 0.34 17.02 -13.71
CA GLY A 216 1.56 16.68 -14.43
C GLY A 216 1.46 15.42 -15.29
N THR A 217 2.60 15.09 -15.89
CA THR A 217 2.74 13.89 -16.72
C THR A 217 3.98 13.12 -16.30
N VAL A 218 3.84 11.82 -16.08
CA VAL A 218 4.94 10.94 -15.66
C VAL A 218 5.02 9.74 -16.61
N ILE A 219 6.24 9.38 -17.00
CA ILE A 219 6.52 8.15 -17.73
C ILE A 219 6.95 7.10 -16.72
N PHE A 220 6.25 5.99 -16.69
CA PHE A 220 6.63 4.80 -15.94
C PHE A 220 7.48 3.92 -16.82
N LEU A 221 8.67 3.59 -16.38
CA LEU A 221 9.65 2.74 -17.08
C LEU A 221 9.94 1.51 -16.24
N ALA A 222 9.88 0.36 -16.88
CA ALA A 222 10.25 -0.90 -16.27
C ALA A 222 11.78 -1.07 -16.28
N ALA A 223 12.38 -1.28 -15.12
CA ALA A 223 13.83 -1.45 -15.01
C ALA A 223 14.32 -2.86 -15.37
N TRP A 224 13.44 -3.86 -15.46
CA TRP A 224 13.74 -5.25 -15.84
C TRP A 224 14.83 -5.93 -15.00
N GLU A 225 14.80 -5.68 -13.71
CA GLU A 225 15.74 -6.30 -12.79
C GLU A 225 15.22 -7.63 -12.27
N GLU A 226 16.15 -8.59 -12.19
CA GLU A 226 15.85 -9.92 -11.67
C GLU A 226 16.43 -10.13 -10.28
N ASN A 227 17.57 -9.49 -9.99
CA ASN A 227 18.32 -9.72 -8.76
C ASN A 227 18.11 -8.63 -7.70
N PHE A 228 17.66 -7.45 -8.10
CA PHE A 228 17.35 -6.36 -7.18
C PHE A 228 16.14 -5.57 -7.67
N SER A 229 15.53 -4.81 -6.80
CA SER A 229 14.41 -3.93 -7.14
C SER A 229 14.91 -2.50 -7.33
N HIS A 230 14.46 -1.84 -8.40
CA HIS A 230 14.77 -0.44 -8.64
C HIS A 230 13.48 0.39 -8.58
N TYR A 231 13.44 1.32 -7.67
CA TYR A 231 12.31 2.20 -7.43
C TYR A 231 12.80 3.62 -7.25
N ALA A 232 12.52 4.45 -8.22
CA ALA A 232 12.86 5.87 -8.17
C ALA A 232 11.79 6.70 -8.86
N VAL A 233 11.54 7.90 -8.35
CA VAL A 233 10.70 8.90 -9.01
C VAL A 233 11.50 10.19 -9.12
N GLU A 234 11.51 10.78 -10.31
CA GLU A 234 12.04 12.10 -10.54
C GLU A 234 10.95 12.99 -11.14
N LEU A 235 10.71 14.14 -10.51
CA LEU A 235 9.76 15.14 -10.99
C LEU A 235 10.47 16.47 -11.19
N LEU A 236 10.26 17.07 -12.35
CA LEU A 236 10.76 18.41 -12.73
C LEU A 236 9.59 19.38 -12.79
N SER A 237 9.78 20.55 -12.21
CA SER A 237 8.86 21.67 -12.28
C SER A 237 9.62 22.96 -12.62
N THR A 238 8.91 24.06 -12.83
CA THR A 238 9.54 25.37 -13.01
C THR A 238 10.20 25.90 -11.73
N SER A 239 9.85 25.37 -10.57
CA SER A 239 10.44 25.75 -9.27
C SER A 239 11.57 24.84 -8.81
N GLY A 240 11.84 23.71 -9.51
CA GLY A 240 12.92 22.81 -9.13
C GLY A 240 12.69 21.35 -9.49
N ARG A 241 13.38 20.49 -8.77
CA ARG A 241 13.43 19.03 -9.01
C ARG A 241 13.23 18.26 -7.73
N ILE A 242 12.31 17.28 -7.75
CA ILE A 242 12.16 16.26 -6.68
C ILE A 242 12.80 14.97 -7.14
N ARG A 243 13.55 14.32 -6.24
CA ARG A 243 13.98 12.93 -6.38
C ARG A 243 13.50 12.12 -5.18
N TYR A 244 12.81 11.04 -5.44
CA TYR A 244 12.43 10.01 -4.50
C TYR A 244 13.25 8.77 -4.86
N GLU A 245 14.15 8.37 -3.99
CA GLU A 245 15.15 7.32 -4.24
C GLU A 245 15.18 6.33 -3.07
N GLN A 246 15.84 5.19 -3.27
CA GLN A 246 16.01 4.16 -2.25
C GLN A 246 14.68 3.77 -1.58
N GLU A 247 13.66 3.52 -2.41
CA GLU A 247 12.31 3.13 -1.96
C GLU A 247 11.61 4.14 -1.05
N GLY A 248 12.08 5.38 -1.02
CA GLY A 248 11.53 6.47 -0.21
C GLY A 248 12.34 6.83 1.04
N SER A 249 13.41 6.08 1.33
CA SER A 249 14.32 6.45 2.42
C SER A 249 15.12 7.73 2.14
N MET A 250 15.13 8.18 0.88
CA MET A 250 15.74 9.44 0.48
C MET A 250 14.80 10.22 -0.44
N ILE A 251 14.38 11.39 0.02
CA ILE A 251 13.62 12.35 -0.77
C ILE A 251 14.40 13.67 -0.78
N GLN A 252 14.72 14.15 -1.98
CA GLN A 252 15.48 15.40 -2.17
C GLN A 252 14.63 16.40 -2.93
N TRP A 253 14.57 17.62 -2.42
CA TRP A 253 14.06 18.78 -3.11
C TRP A 253 15.20 19.73 -3.45
N GLN A 254 15.41 19.98 -4.75
CA GLN A 254 16.36 20.96 -5.28
C GLN A 254 15.53 22.09 -5.89
N HIS A 255 15.45 23.22 -5.20
CA HIS A 255 14.71 24.38 -5.71
C HIS A 255 15.63 25.35 -6.46
N ILE A 256 15.02 26.11 -7.36
CA ILE A 256 15.70 27.18 -8.10
C ILE A 256 15.62 28.43 -7.23
N GLU A 257 16.77 29.02 -6.91
CA GLU A 257 16.84 30.36 -6.35
C GLU A 257 17.05 31.36 -7.48
N ASP A 258 16.26 32.42 -7.50
CA ASP A 258 16.50 33.56 -8.40
C ASP A 258 17.78 34.28 -7.95
N ASN A 259 18.92 33.82 -8.47
CA ASN A 259 20.14 34.58 -8.38
C ASN A 259 20.14 35.66 -9.47
N SER A 260 19.78 36.86 -9.11
CA SER A 260 19.84 38.07 -9.97
C SER A 260 21.28 38.48 -10.41
N VAL A 261 22.20 37.53 -10.44
CA VAL A 261 23.64 37.76 -10.73
C VAL A 261 24.05 37.24 -12.11
N PHE A 262 23.11 36.73 -12.94
CA PHE A 262 23.39 36.42 -14.35
C PHE A 262 22.42 37.11 -15.27
#